data_083257c6fb04f90897fd4db4237eaf80
#
_entry.id   083257c6fb04f90897fd4db4237eaf80
#
_cell.length_a   1.000
_cell.length_b   1.000
_cell.length_c   1.000
_cell.angle_alpha   90.00
_cell.angle_beta   90.00
_cell.angle_gamma   90.00
#
_symmetry.space_group_name_H-M   'P 1'
#
loop_
_entity.id
_entity.type
_entity.pdbx_description
1 polymer ?
#
loop_
_entity_poly.entity_id
_entity_poly.type
_entity_poly.pdbx_seq_one_letter_code
_entity_poly.pdbx_strand_id
1 'polypeptide(L)'
;PIKKFIELHGLNRAKVAFKKTYPTDGNWKLTLDNFHECYHCLPAHPEYCHVHSKDYIQAYGAGNNTGPESIEFNKKLSLWNKKTEKLGYLTGEYSDSNFSNFFRSAERTPFDGDRLSETKDGKPGSILMGKFKEFDGGYTTVGTSPFNSFIMSNDFATIFTFIPRGPLKTDVEIMWLVHEDAEEGKDYDLNKLIWMWDKTTIADKKIIENNQKGVMSKKYVPGPLSEMEI
;
A
#
# COMPACT_ATOMS: atom_id res chain seq x y z
N PRO A 1 -5.12 18.03 -5.60
CA PRO A 1 -5.62 16.86 -6.34
C PRO A 1 -5.75 15.62 -5.44
N ILE A 2 -4.71 15.19 -4.69
CA ILE A 2 -4.78 14.02 -3.78
C ILE A 2 -5.86 14.14 -2.68
N LYS A 3 -6.25 15.36 -2.32
CA LYS A 3 -7.27 15.64 -1.29
C LYS A 3 -8.58 14.88 -1.55
N LYS A 4 -9.02 14.78 -2.82
CA LYS A 4 -10.27 14.07 -3.18
C LYS A 4 -10.24 12.59 -2.83
N PHE A 5 -9.07 11.95 -3.01
CA PHE A 5 -8.86 10.55 -2.66
C PHE A 5 -8.95 10.33 -1.15
N ILE A 6 -8.33 11.21 -0.36
CA ILE A 6 -8.36 11.17 1.12
C ILE A 6 -9.78 11.44 1.65
N GLU A 7 -10.47 12.46 1.10
CA GLU A 7 -11.84 12.82 1.50
C GLU A 7 -12.87 11.72 1.22
N LEU A 8 -12.62 10.86 0.21
CA LEU A 8 -13.46 9.70 -0.08
C LEU A 8 -13.50 8.75 1.12
N HIS A 9 -12.34 8.54 1.78
CA HIS A 9 -12.19 7.66 2.93
C HIS A 9 -12.56 8.30 4.28
N GLY A 10 -12.82 9.60 4.32
CA GLY A 10 -13.31 10.29 5.52
C GLY A 10 -12.37 10.20 6.73
N LEU A 11 -11.05 10.34 6.50
CA LEU A 11 -10.05 10.23 7.57
C LEU A 11 -10.25 11.23 8.72
N ASN A 12 -10.97 12.32 8.50
CA ASN A 12 -11.35 13.28 9.55
C ASN A 12 -12.36 12.72 10.57
N ARG A 13 -12.98 11.57 10.26
CA ARG A 13 -13.88 10.83 11.14
C ARG A 13 -13.35 9.41 11.42
N ALA A 14 -12.06 9.23 11.38
CA ALA A 14 -11.40 7.97 11.68
C ALA A 14 -10.77 8.02 13.07
N LYS A 15 -10.68 6.86 13.72
CA LYS A 15 -9.89 6.66 14.93
C LYS A 15 -8.81 5.63 14.71
N VAL A 16 -7.73 5.73 15.48
CA VAL A 16 -6.66 4.73 15.49
C VAL A 16 -7.15 3.49 16.21
N ALA A 17 -7.32 2.39 15.47
CA ALA A 17 -7.61 1.08 16.05
C ALA A 17 -6.34 0.44 16.62
N PHE A 18 -5.23 0.59 15.92
CA PHE A 18 -3.93 0.04 16.34
C PHE A 18 -2.77 0.83 15.75
N LYS A 19 -1.65 0.79 16.47
CA LYS A 19 -0.40 1.40 16.02
C LYS A 19 0.77 0.49 16.41
N LYS A 20 1.69 0.26 15.48
CA LYS A 20 2.89 -0.55 15.73
C LYS A 20 4.10 0.05 15.05
N THR A 21 5.23 -0.01 15.73
CA THR A 21 6.53 0.42 15.21
C THR A 21 7.41 -0.80 14.98
N TYR A 22 8.08 -0.84 13.85
CA TYR A 22 9.03 -1.88 13.44
C TYR A 22 10.42 -1.24 13.31
N PRO A 23 11.21 -1.21 14.39
CA PRO A 23 12.59 -0.72 14.32
C PRO A 23 13.39 -1.58 13.36
N THR A 24 13.99 -0.96 12.35
CA THR A 24 14.68 -1.63 11.24
C THR A 24 16.13 -1.15 11.17
N ASP A 25 17.09 -2.09 11.21
CA ASP A 25 18.51 -1.80 11.05
C ASP A 25 18.84 -1.63 9.55
N GLY A 26 18.37 -0.53 8.99
CA GLY A 26 18.54 -0.14 7.60
C GLY A 26 18.44 1.36 7.39
N ASN A 27 19.17 1.86 6.38
CA ASN A 27 19.06 3.24 5.96
C ASN A 27 17.65 3.52 5.41
N TRP A 28 17.12 4.70 5.69
CA TRP A 28 15.77 5.08 5.26
C TRP A 28 15.56 5.02 3.74
N LYS A 29 16.61 5.24 2.94
CA LYS A 29 16.53 5.11 1.47
C LYS A 29 16.29 3.65 1.06
N LEU A 30 17.06 2.70 1.61
CA LEU A 30 16.83 1.28 1.36
C LEU A 30 15.43 0.82 1.83
N THR A 31 14.95 1.40 2.92
CA THR A 31 13.60 1.12 3.44
C THR A 31 12.52 1.63 2.49
N LEU A 32 12.70 2.83 1.93
CA LEU A 32 11.78 3.39 0.96
C LEU A 32 11.86 2.69 -0.39
N ASP A 33 13.07 2.35 -0.87
CA ASP A 33 13.24 1.60 -2.11
C ASP A 33 12.48 0.26 -2.04
N ASN A 34 12.64 -0.49 -0.94
CA ASN A 34 11.90 -1.73 -0.71
C ASN A 34 10.38 -1.53 -0.69
N PHE A 35 9.89 -0.41 -0.17
CA PHE A 35 8.45 -0.11 -0.12
C PHE A 35 7.90 0.31 -1.49
N HIS A 36 8.70 0.95 -2.33
CA HIS A 36 8.25 1.50 -3.60
C HIS A 36 8.43 0.54 -4.80
N GLU A 37 9.25 -0.51 -4.66
CA GLU A 37 9.42 -1.52 -5.70
C GLU A 37 8.66 -2.80 -5.35
N CYS A 38 8.33 -3.62 -6.34
CA CYS A 38 7.57 -4.86 -6.16
C CYS A 38 8.26 -6.11 -6.72
N TYR A 39 9.57 -6.06 -6.97
CA TYR A 39 10.34 -7.22 -7.44
C TYR A 39 10.35 -8.36 -6.44
N HIS A 40 10.36 -8.03 -5.13
CA HIS A 40 10.34 -8.99 -4.05
C HIS A 40 8.92 -9.44 -3.66
N CYS A 41 7.86 -8.72 -4.08
CA CYS A 41 6.50 -8.97 -3.61
C CYS A 41 6.03 -10.41 -3.85
N LEU A 42 6.21 -10.95 -5.07
CA LEU A 42 5.77 -12.30 -5.40
C LEU A 42 6.45 -13.39 -4.56
N PRO A 43 7.78 -13.41 -4.39
CA PRO A 43 8.46 -14.42 -3.59
C PRO A 43 8.36 -14.19 -2.07
N ALA A 44 8.18 -12.95 -1.60
CA ALA A 44 8.28 -12.63 -0.18
C ALA A 44 6.94 -12.45 0.54
N HIS A 45 5.88 -12.05 -0.19
CA HIS A 45 4.60 -11.64 0.39
C HIS A 45 3.41 -12.43 -0.17
N PRO A 46 3.27 -13.71 0.16
CA PRO A 46 2.12 -14.49 -0.30
C PRO A 46 0.78 -13.93 0.21
N GLU A 47 0.77 -13.26 1.38
CA GLU A 47 -0.40 -12.57 1.93
C GLU A 47 -0.81 -11.37 1.08
N TYR A 48 0.14 -10.56 0.62
CA TYR A 48 -0.10 -9.43 -0.25
C TYR A 48 -0.62 -9.89 -1.62
N CYS A 49 0.07 -10.86 -2.24
CA CYS A 49 -0.31 -11.45 -3.52
C CYS A 49 -1.64 -12.22 -3.48
N HIS A 50 -2.12 -12.57 -2.27
CA HIS A 50 -3.42 -13.19 -2.09
C HIS A 50 -4.56 -12.18 -2.17
N VAL A 51 -4.32 -10.92 -1.85
CA VAL A 51 -5.33 -9.85 -1.78
C VAL A 51 -5.26 -8.95 -3.00
N HIS A 52 -4.06 -8.53 -3.38
CA HIS A 52 -3.83 -7.64 -4.51
C HIS A 52 -3.68 -8.42 -5.82
N SER A 53 -4.02 -7.78 -6.95
CA SER A 53 -3.97 -8.42 -8.25
C SER A 53 -2.55 -8.85 -8.62
N LYS A 54 -2.37 -10.15 -8.91
CA LYS A 54 -1.09 -10.67 -9.40
C LYS A 54 -0.71 -10.06 -10.74
N ASP A 55 -1.67 -9.79 -11.60
CA ASP A 55 -1.43 -9.16 -12.90
C ASP A 55 -0.86 -7.74 -12.70
N TYR A 56 -1.40 -6.98 -11.71
CA TYR A 56 -0.86 -5.68 -11.32
C TYR A 56 0.58 -5.79 -10.79
N ILE A 57 0.81 -6.71 -9.86
CA ILE A 57 2.13 -6.92 -9.25
C ILE A 57 3.16 -7.31 -10.31
N GLN A 58 2.82 -8.21 -11.23
CA GLN A 58 3.70 -8.64 -12.32
C GLN A 58 3.96 -7.52 -13.33
N ALA A 59 2.94 -6.80 -13.73
CA ALA A 59 3.06 -5.66 -14.63
C ALA A 59 3.92 -4.56 -14.02
N TYR A 60 3.62 -4.20 -12.77
CA TYR A 60 4.33 -3.18 -12.02
C TYR A 60 5.78 -3.59 -11.74
N GLY A 61 6.00 -4.83 -11.24
CA GLY A 61 7.34 -5.36 -10.96
C GLY A 61 8.20 -5.58 -12.21
N ALA A 62 7.61 -5.77 -13.38
CA ALA A 62 8.34 -5.94 -14.63
C ALA A 62 8.68 -4.61 -15.34
N GLY A 63 8.13 -3.47 -14.87
CA GLY A 63 8.27 -2.19 -15.58
C GLY A 63 7.66 -2.22 -16.99
N ASN A 64 6.89 -3.25 -17.31
CA ASN A 64 6.39 -3.51 -18.65
C ASN A 64 4.90 -3.24 -18.78
N ASN A 65 4.56 -2.01 -19.14
CA ASN A 65 3.18 -1.57 -19.34
C ASN A 65 2.51 -2.13 -20.61
N THR A 66 3.20 -2.97 -21.38
CA THR A 66 2.70 -3.54 -22.64
C THR A 66 2.64 -5.07 -22.63
N GLY A 67 3.07 -5.72 -21.55
CA GLY A 67 3.03 -7.18 -21.39
C GLY A 67 1.61 -7.74 -21.23
N PRO A 68 1.45 -9.07 -21.33
CA PRO A 68 0.14 -9.73 -21.18
C PRO A 68 -0.53 -9.42 -19.83
N GLU A 69 0.24 -9.37 -18.75
CA GLU A 69 -0.24 -9.07 -17.40
C GLU A 69 -0.79 -7.64 -17.31
N SER A 70 -0.10 -6.67 -17.91
CA SER A 70 -0.56 -5.29 -17.98
C SER A 70 -1.83 -5.14 -18.78
N ILE A 71 -1.95 -5.86 -19.90
CA ILE A 71 -3.16 -5.87 -20.73
C ILE A 71 -4.34 -6.44 -19.94
N GLU A 72 -4.14 -7.55 -19.24
CA GLU A 72 -5.19 -8.19 -18.44
C GLU A 72 -5.59 -7.32 -17.24
N PHE A 73 -4.62 -6.75 -16.52
CA PHE A 73 -4.90 -5.81 -15.45
C PHE A 73 -5.69 -4.59 -15.93
N ASN A 74 -5.30 -3.97 -17.05
CA ASN A 74 -5.99 -2.80 -17.60
C ASN A 74 -7.43 -3.10 -18.01
N LYS A 75 -7.74 -4.32 -18.49
CA LYS A 75 -9.12 -4.75 -18.72
C LYS A 75 -9.92 -4.82 -17.43
N LYS A 76 -9.37 -5.47 -16.40
CA LYS A 76 -9.98 -5.55 -15.06
C LYS A 76 -10.23 -4.16 -14.48
N LEU A 77 -9.22 -3.30 -14.53
CA LEU A 77 -9.28 -1.91 -14.06
C LEU A 77 -10.40 -1.12 -14.78
N SER A 78 -10.47 -1.22 -16.10
CA SER A 78 -11.51 -0.53 -16.89
C SER A 78 -12.93 -0.98 -16.53
N LEU A 79 -13.13 -2.27 -16.30
CA LEU A 79 -14.44 -2.80 -15.88
C LEU A 79 -14.79 -2.36 -14.47
N TRP A 80 -13.84 -2.43 -13.56
CA TRP A 80 -14.01 -1.99 -12.16
C TRP A 80 -14.28 -0.48 -12.10
N ASN A 81 -13.55 0.36 -12.83
CA ASN A 81 -13.79 1.80 -12.89
C ASN A 81 -15.25 2.11 -13.28
N LYS A 82 -15.76 1.49 -14.35
CA LYS A 82 -17.15 1.67 -14.78
C LYS A 82 -18.18 1.30 -13.70
N LYS A 83 -17.92 0.24 -12.94
CA LYS A 83 -18.76 -0.20 -11.83
C LYS A 83 -18.69 0.81 -10.68
N THR A 84 -17.51 1.21 -10.29
CA THR A 84 -17.22 2.12 -9.17
C THR A 84 -17.77 3.53 -9.41
N GLU A 85 -17.65 4.04 -10.64
CA GLU A 85 -18.22 5.32 -11.05
C GLU A 85 -19.76 5.34 -10.99
N LYS A 86 -20.41 4.22 -11.32
CA LYS A 86 -21.88 4.09 -11.16
C LYS A 86 -22.33 4.17 -9.69
N LEU A 87 -21.47 3.79 -8.75
CA LEU A 87 -21.68 3.96 -7.31
C LEU A 87 -21.45 5.41 -6.86
N GLY A 88 -20.97 6.28 -7.75
CA GLY A 88 -20.64 7.67 -7.45
C GLY A 88 -19.27 7.85 -6.77
N TYR A 89 -18.37 6.85 -6.85
CA TYR A 89 -17.05 6.93 -6.25
C TYR A 89 -15.99 7.36 -7.26
N LEU A 90 -14.97 8.04 -6.74
CA LEU A 90 -13.81 8.44 -7.51
C LEU A 90 -13.03 7.22 -8.00
N THR A 91 -12.54 7.29 -9.23
CA THR A 91 -11.60 6.32 -9.84
C THR A 91 -10.40 7.05 -10.42
N GLY A 92 -9.47 6.30 -10.99
CA GLY A 92 -8.29 6.81 -11.67
C GLY A 92 -7.13 7.14 -10.77
N GLU A 93 -6.20 7.89 -11.33
CA GLU A 93 -4.91 8.20 -10.72
C GLU A 93 -4.60 9.69 -10.79
N TYR A 94 -3.67 10.11 -9.94
CA TYR A 94 -3.02 11.41 -9.96
C TYR A 94 -1.55 11.24 -9.61
N SER A 95 -0.68 11.83 -10.43
CA SER A 95 0.73 11.95 -10.12
C SER A 95 1.19 13.38 -10.39
N ASP A 96 1.94 13.96 -9.47
CA ASP A 96 2.60 15.24 -9.65
C ASP A 96 4.04 15.00 -10.07
N SER A 97 4.30 15.10 -11.37
CA SER A 97 5.63 14.89 -11.97
C SER A 97 6.49 16.14 -12.03
N ASN A 98 5.95 17.30 -11.64
CA ASN A 98 6.70 18.57 -11.64
C ASN A 98 7.50 18.72 -10.34
N PHE A 99 8.50 17.87 -10.18
CA PHE A 99 9.31 17.82 -8.99
C PHE A 99 10.30 18.94 -8.84
N SER A 100 10.20 19.63 -7.72
CA SER A 100 11.43 20.15 -7.13
C SER A 100 11.77 19.48 -5.79
N ASN A 101 10.79 19.09 -4.96
CA ASN A 101 11.12 18.56 -3.62
C ASN A 101 10.11 17.58 -3.00
N PHE A 102 8.89 17.41 -3.51
CA PHE A 102 7.87 16.55 -2.90
C PHE A 102 7.04 15.81 -3.96
N PHE A 103 7.12 14.50 -3.93
CA PHE A 103 6.26 13.65 -4.74
C PHE A 103 4.89 13.48 -4.08
N ARG A 104 3.84 13.57 -4.88
CA ARG A 104 2.47 13.27 -4.47
C ARG A 104 1.81 12.44 -5.54
N SER A 105 1.33 11.29 -5.14
CA SER A 105 0.54 10.44 -6.02
C SER A 105 -0.70 9.95 -5.31
N ALA A 106 -1.69 9.60 -6.06
CA ALA A 106 -2.86 8.87 -5.58
C ALA A 106 -3.42 8.05 -6.71
N GLU A 107 -3.84 6.83 -6.42
CA GLU A 107 -4.50 5.95 -7.37
C GLU A 107 -5.57 5.11 -6.68
N ARG A 108 -6.53 4.64 -7.45
CA ARG A 108 -7.49 3.64 -7.00
C ARG A 108 -7.48 2.45 -7.94
N THR A 109 -7.32 1.28 -7.35
CA THR A 109 -7.18 0.01 -8.06
C THR A 109 -8.07 -1.08 -7.44
N PRO A 110 -8.53 -2.06 -8.23
CA PRO A 110 -9.30 -3.19 -7.71
C PRO A 110 -8.41 -4.19 -6.96
N PHE A 111 -9.00 -4.85 -5.97
CA PHE A 111 -8.47 -6.09 -5.43
C PHE A 111 -8.57 -7.24 -6.43
N ASP A 112 -7.91 -8.35 -6.15
CA ASP A 112 -8.01 -9.54 -6.99
C ASP A 112 -9.32 -10.29 -6.72
N GLY A 113 -9.98 -10.74 -7.79
CA GLY A 113 -11.23 -11.50 -7.73
C GLY A 113 -12.38 -10.73 -7.06
N ASP A 114 -13.08 -11.38 -6.15
CA ASP A 114 -14.26 -10.83 -5.45
C ASP A 114 -13.93 -10.25 -4.07
N ARG A 115 -12.68 -9.91 -3.82
CA ARG A 115 -12.25 -9.37 -2.52
C ARG A 115 -12.76 -7.96 -2.32
N LEU A 116 -13.17 -7.68 -1.09
CA LEU A 116 -13.77 -6.40 -0.69
C LEU A 116 -12.86 -5.59 0.24
N SER A 117 -11.86 -6.24 0.87
CA SER A 117 -10.98 -5.60 1.84
C SER A 117 -9.64 -6.32 1.97
N GLU A 118 -8.65 -5.67 2.58
CA GLU A 118 -7.27 -6.18 2.80
C GLU A 118 -7.19 -7.19 3.96
N THR A 119 -8.09 -8.15 3.98
CA THR A 119 -8.17 -9.19 5.00
C THR A 119 -7.83 -10.56 4.42
N LYS A 120 -7.48 -11.52 5.29
CA LYS A 120 -7.11 -12.87 4.88
C LYS A 120 -8.16 -13.58 4.02
N ASP A 121 -9.42 -13.37 4.33
CA ASP A 121 -10.56 -13.96 3.62
C ASP A 121 -11.14 -13.04 2.54
N GLY A 122 -10.56 -11.85 2.36
CA GLY A 122 -11.04 -10.82 1.42
C GLY A 122 -12.40 -10.22 1.78
N LYS A 123 -12.94 -10.54 2.96
CA LYS A 123 -14.21 -10.02 3.46
C LYS A 123 -13.98 -8.72 4.25
N PRO A 124 -15.04 -7.91 4.44
CA PRO A 124 -14.93 -6.70 5.24
C PRO A 124 -14.21 -6.91 6.57
N GLY A 125 -13.27 -6.02 6.87
CA GLY A 125 -12.50 -6.01 8.11
C GLY A 125 -13.14 -5.11 9.16
N SER A 126 -13.95 -4.12 8.73
CA SER A 126 -14.67 -3.19 9.60
C SER A 126 -15.93 -2.67 8.92
N ILE A 127 -16.64 -1.73 9.56
CA ILE A 127 -17.71 -0.97 8.94
C ILE A 127 -17.15 0.04 7.94
N LEU A 128 -17.97 0.43 6.95
CA LEU A 128 -17.59 1.36 5.89
C LEU A 128 -17.13 2.72 6.44
N MET A 129 -16.15 3.31 5.81
CA MET A 129 -15.60 4.62 6.12
C MET A 129 -16.03 5.69 5.11
N GLY A 130 -15.94 6.93 5.53
CA GLY A 130 -16.07 8.10 4.66
C GLY A 130 -17.36 8.19 3.87
N LYS A 131 -17.23 8.28 2.55
CA LYS A 131 -18.36 8.45 1.62
C LYS A 131 -18.89 7.12 1.06
N PHE A 132 -18.28 6.00 1.42
CA PHE A 132 -18.70 4.70 0.95
C PHE A 132 -20.04 4.27 1.56
N LYS A 133 -20.95 3.80 0.71
CA LYS A 133 -22.25 3.22 1.09
C LYS A 133 -22.29 1.72 0.88
N GLU A 134 -21.38 1.22 0.04
CA GLU A 134 -21.19 -0.19 -0.25
C GLU A 134 -19.74 -0.44 -0.68
N PHE A 135 -19.29 -1.68 -0.60
CA PHE A 135 -17.97 -2.08 -1.03
C PHE A 135 -17.87 -2.12 -2.56
N ASP A 136 -16.86 -1.50 -3.11
CA ASP A 136 -16.58 -1.53 -4.55
C ASP A 136 -15.49 -2.53 -4.95
N GLY A 137 -14.86 -3.19 -3.96
CA GLY A 137 -13.80 -4.17 -4.21
C GLY A 137 -12.48 -3.53 -4.65
N GLY A 138 -12.21 -2.32 -4.19
CA GLY A 138 -10.97 -1.62 -4.49
C GLY A 138 -10.36 -0.91 -3.29
N TYR A 139 -9.16 -0.40 -3.50
CA TYR A 139 -8.39 0.35 -2.52
C TYR A 139 -7.80 1.61 -3.14
N THR A 140 -7.35 2.50 -2.28
CA THR A 140 -6.70 3.76 -2.65
C THR A 140 -5.30 3.78 -2.07
N THR A 141 -4.30 4.01 -2.92
CA THR A 141 -2.94 4.33 -2.48
C THR A 141 -2.73 5.84 -2.58
N VAL A 142 -2.12 6.45 -1.56
CA VAL A 142 -1.71 7.86 -1.59
C VAL A 142 -0.27 7.95 -1.10
N GLY A 143 0.63 8.39 -1.96
CA GLY A 143 2.01 8.70 -1.63
C GLY A 143 2.20 10.17 -1.29
N THR A 144 2.86 10.46 -0.17
CA THR A 144 3.31 11.81 0.20
C THR A 144 4.79 11.72 0.56
N SER A 145 5.62 11.74 -0.47
CA SER A 145 7.08 11.57 -0.34
C SER A 145 7.71 12.60 0.60
N PRO A 146 8.81 12.22 1.24
CA PRO A 146 9.41 10.88 1.14
C PRO A 146 8.92 9.90 2.22
N PHE A 147 8.22 10.34 3.26
CA PHE A 147 8.13 9.58 4.50
C PHE A 147 6.75 9.02 4.84
N ASN A 148 5.72 9.29 4.06
CA ASN A 148 4.39 8.80 4.37
C ASN A 148 3.71 8.18 3.15
N SER A 149 3.00 7.10 3.38
CA SER A 149 2.11 6.46 2.43
C SER A 149 0.82 6.01 3.12
N PHE A 150 -0.27 6.02 2.36
CA PHE A 150 -1.59 5.60 2.81
C PHE A 150 -2.08 4.51 1.88
N ILE A 151 -2.56 3.43 2.45
CA ILE A 151 -3.25 2.37 1.71
C ILE A 151 -4.60 2.16 2.39
N MET A 152 -5.68 2.35 1.64
CA MET A 152 -7.01 2.51 2.22
C MET A 152 -8.03 1.69 1.44
N SER A 153 -8.62 0.69 2.07
CA SER A 153 -9.82 0.02 1.59
C SER A 153 -11.10 0.80 1.95
N ASN A 154 -12.28 0.26 1.65
CA ASN A 154 -13.52 0.98 1.93
C ASN A 154 -13.85 1.08 3.43
N ASP A 155 -13.27 0.23 4.26
CA ASP A 155 -13.63 -0.04 5.64
C ASP A 155 -12.52 0.26 6.66
N PHE A 156 -11.27 0.33 6.22
CA PHE A 156 -10.16 0.78 7.06
C PHE A 156 -9.02 1.39 6.23
N ALA A 157 -8.15 2.11 6.90
CA ALA A 157 -6.99 2.73 6.29
C ALA A 157 -5.72 2.34 7.05
N THR A 158 -4.63 2.16 6.32
CA THR A 158 -3.31 1.92 6.86
C THR A 158 -2.39 3.08 6.48
N ILE A 159 -1.74 3.69 7.47
CA ILE A 159 -0.79 4.80 7.27
C ILE A 159 0.60 4.31 7.64
N PHE A 160 1.51 4.40 6.69
CA PHE A 160 2.93 4.11 6.87
C PHE A 160 3.69 5.41 7.08
N THR A 161 4.57 5.41 8.08
CA THR A 161 5.49 6.51 8.31
C THR A 161 6.90 5.97 8.49
N PHE A 162 7.81 6.45 7.67
CA PHE A 162 9.22 6.05 7.70
C PHE A 162 10.01 7.13 8.44
N ILE A 163 10.54 6.78 9.61
CA ILE A 163 11.17 7.73 10.53
C ILE A 163 12.67 7.43 10.62
N PRO A 164 13.55 8.19 9.95
CA PRO A 164 14.99 8.02 10.09
C PRO A 164 15.42 8.24 11.55
N ARG A 165 16.13 7.27 12.14
CA ARG A 165 16.70 7.35 13.49
C ARG A 165 18.22 7.47 13.48
N GLY A 166 18.82 7.40 12.32
CA GLY A 166 20.25 7.51 12.10
C GLY A 166 20.63 6.98 10.71
N PRO A 167 21.92 7.00 10.36
CA PRO A 167 22.37 6.58 9.03
C PRO A 167 22.00 5.14 8.66
N LEU A 168 21.89 4.25 9.68
CA LEU A 168 21.63 2.83 9.49
C LEU A 168 20.42 2.34 10.29
N LYS A 169 19.52 3.26 10.66
CA LYS A 169 18.31 2.93 11.42
C LYS A 169 17.12 3.70 10.96
N THR A 170 16.01 3.00 10.74
CA THR A 170 14.71 3.57 10.38
C THR A 170 13.62 2.87 11.18
N ASP A 171 12.74 3.63 11.81
CA ASP A 171 11.50 3.06 12.32
C ASP A 171 10.44 3.10 11.20
N VAL A 172 9.87 1.96 10.89
CA VAL A 172 8.64 1.88 10.09
C VAL A 172 7.47 1.85 11.07
N GLU A 173 6.69 2.92 11.08
CA GLU A 173 5.50 3.02 11.92
C GLU A 173 4.26 2.81 11.08
N ILE A 174 3.37 1.94 11.54
CA ILE A 174 2.09 1.69 10.88
C ILE A 174 0.96 2.01 11.85
N MET A 175 -0.02 2.78 11.35
CA MET A 175 -1.29 3.03 12.03
C MET A 175 -2.44 2.45 11.22
N TRP A 176 -3.28 1.66 11.87
CA TRP A 176 -4.56 1.17 11.33
C TRP A 176 -5.69 2.03 11.85
N LEU A 177 -6.47 2.56 10.94
CA LEU A 177 -7.57 3.48 11.21
C LEU A 177 -8.88 2.84 10.77
N VAL A 178 -9.88 2.97 11.61
CA VAL A 178 -11.27 2.55 11.33
C VAL A 178 -12.22 3.73 11.51
N HIS A 179 -13.47 3.58 11.11
CA HIS A 179 -14.50 4.61 11.39
C HIS A 179 -14.56 4.92 12.88
N GLU A 180 -14.81 6.18 13.25
CA GLU A 180 -14.82 6.63 14.65
C GLU A 180 -15.82 5.85 15.53
N ASP A 181 -16.95 5.40 14.94
CA ASP A 181 -17.99 4.64 15.63
C ASP A 181 -17.75 3.12 15.66
N ALA A 182 -16.72 2.59 14.95
CA ALA A 182 -16.45 1.16 14.93
C ALA A 182 -15.96 0.65 16.29
N GLU A 183 -16.51 -0.45 16.78
CA GLU A 183 -16.19 -1.05 18.08
C GLU A 183 -15.41 -2.36 17.90
N GLU A 184 -14.29 -2.50 18.61
CA GLU A 184 -13.52 -3.75 18.61
C GLU A 184 -14.34 -4.90 19.21
N GLY A 185 -14.24 -6.08 18.59
CA GLY A 185 -15.00 -7.27 18.98
C GLY A 185 -16.45 -7.29 18.46
N LYS A 186 -16.95 -6.18 17.91
CA LYS A 186 -18.27 -6.08 17.29
C LYS A 186 -18.18 -5.76 15.80
N ASP A 187 -17.54 -4.66 15.46
CA ASP A 187 -17.45 -4.14 14.11
C ASP A 187 -16.14 -4.52 13.43
N TYR A 188 -15.09 -4.81 14.20
CA TYR A 188 -13.81 -5.32 13.68
C TYR A 188 -13.12 -6.23 14.72
N ASP A 189 -12.32 -7.16 14.21
CA ASP A 189 -11.33 -7.94 14.95
C ASP A 189 -9.94 -7.42 14.66
N LEU A 190 -9.18 -7.10 15.71
CA LEU A 190 -7.86 -6.50 15.56
C LEU A 190 -6.88 -7.40 14.79
N ASN A 191 -6.87 -8.71 15.05
CA ASN A 191 -5.95 -9.63 14.36
C ASN A 191 -6.28 -9.76 12.88
N LYS A 192 -7.58 -9.70 12.52
CA LYS A 192 -8.03 -9.68 11.13
C LYS A 192 -7.60 -8.38 10.44
N LEU A 193 -7.74 -7.25 11.13
CA LEU A 193 -7.42 -5.92 10.60
C LEU A 193 -5.93 -5.75 10.29
N ILE A 194 -5.05 -6.17 11.20
CA ILE A 194 -3.60 -5.98 11.06
C ILE A 194 -2.92 -7.08 10.25
N TRP A 195 -3.60 -8.19 9.96
CA TRP A 195 -3.03 -9.44 9.47
C TRP A 195 -2.05 -9.27 8.30
N MET A 196 -2.44 -8.53 7.27
CA MET A 196 -1.63 -8.42 6.06
C MET A 196 -0.38 -7.57 6.31
N TRP A 197 -0.58 -6.33 6.70
CA TRP A 197 0.53 -5.37 6.82
C TRP A 197 1.49 -5.66 7.98
N ASP A 198 1.03 -6.34 9.04
CA ASP A 198 1.93 -6.83 10.08
C ASP A 198 2.90 -7.89 9.53
N LYS A 199 2.39 -8.86 8.76
CA LYS A 199 3.23 -9.91 8.16
C LYS A 199 4.17 -9.37 7.09
N THR A 200 3.65 -8.58 6.17
CA THR A 200 4.41 -7.97 5.08
C THR A 200 5.56 -7.15 5.64
N THR A 201 5.30 -6.26 6.59
CA THR A 201 6.33 -5.40 7.19
C THR A 201 7.39 -6.19 7.97
N ILE A 202 7.03 -7.30 8.62
CA ILE A 202 8.00 -8.17 9.28
C ILE A 202 8.93 -8.83 8.25
N ALA A 203 8.40 -9.26 7.09
CA ALA A 203 9.20 -9.82 6.01
C ALA A 203 10.11 -8.77 5.37
N ASP A 204 9.57 -7.58 5.08
CA ASP A 204 10.33 -6.44 4.54
C ASP A 204 11.48 -6.01 5.44
N LYS A 205 11.23 -5.90 6.73
CA LYS A 205 12.28 -5.60 7.72
C LYS A 205 13.48 -6.54 7.55
N LYS A 206 13.24 -7.85 7.39
CA LYS A 206 14.31 -8.84 7.20
C LYS A 206 15.07 -8.62 5.88
N ILE A 207 14.35 -8.30 4.80
CA ILE A 207 14.94 -8.02 3.49
C ILE A 207 15.83 -6.77 3.58
N ILE A 208 15.30 -5.68 4.13
CA ILE A 208 16.00 -4.40 4.31
C ILE A 208 17.28 -4.58 5.13
N GLU A 209 17.19 -5.25 6.26
CA GLU A 209 18.35 -5.50 7.15
C GLU A 209 19.43 -6.35 6.47
N ASN A 210 19.04 -7.31 5.63
CA ASN A 210 19.98 -8.10 4.84
C ASN A 210 20.60 -7.29 3.71
N ASN A 211 19.82 -6.47 3.00
CA ASN A 211 20.33 -5.57 1.98
C ASN A 211 21.31 -4.56 2.58
N GLN A 212 20.98 -4.00 3.76
CA GLN A 212 21.89 -3.09 4.46
C GLN A 212 23.25 -3.72 4.76
N LYS A 213 23.28 -4.98 5.20
CA LYS A 213 24.53 -5.73 5.40
C LYS A 213 25.30 -5.91 4.10
N GLY A 214 24.59 -6.19 3.00
CA GLY A 214 25.17 -6.31 1.66
C GLY A 214 25.83 -5.00 1.18
N VAL A 215 25.11 -3.89 1.31
CA VAL A 215 25.60 -2.54 0.92
C VAL A 215 26.83 -2.12 1.73
N MET A 216 26.95 -2.56 2.98
CA MET A 216 28.14 -2.30 3.81
C MET A 216 29.35 -3.17 3.49
N SER A 217 29.22 -4.14 2.59
CA SER A 217 30.33 -4.99 2.17
C SER A 217 31.39 -4.18 1.43
N LYS A 218 32.68 -4.46 1.70
CA LYS A 218 33.81 -3.86 0.97
C LYS A 218 33.83 -4.19 -0.54
N LYS A 219 33.05 -5.18 -0.96
CA LYS A 219 32.93 -5.62 -2.36
C LYS A 219 31.62 -5.17 -2.99
N TYR A 220 30.83 -4.35 -2.30
CA TYR A 220 29.59 -3.84 -2.86
C TYR A 220 29.87 -2.92 -4.05
N VAL A 221 29.15 -3.16 -5.12
CA VAL A 221 29.11 -2.30 -6.30
C VAL A 221 27.63 -2.01 -6.56
N PRO A 222 27.22 -0.73 -6.65
CA PRO A 222 25.84 -0.40 -6.98
C PRO A 222 25.41 -1.01 -8.31
N GLY A 223 24.24 -1.63 -8.33
CA GLY A 223 23.59 -2.06 -9.58
C GLY A 223 23.00 -0.86 -10.34
N PRO A 224 22.66 -1.03 -11.61
CA PRO A 224 21.83 -0.07 -12.32
C PRO A 224 20.44 -0.02 -11.70
N LEU A 225 19.81 1.14 -11.70
CA LEU A 225 18.38 1.27 -11.41
C LEU A 225 17.58 0.63 -12.56
N SER A 226 16.48 0.03 -12.22
CA SER A 226 15.51 -0.49 -13.19
C SER A 226 14.56 0.62 -13.65
N GLU A 227 13.79 0.37 -14.71
CA GLU A 227 12.76 1.31 -15.18
C GLU A 227 11.69 1.62 -14.13
N MET A 228 11.51 0.74 -13.15
CA MET A 228 10.57 0.90 -12.05
C MET A 228 11.08 1.85 -10.95
N GLU A 229 12.40 2.05 -10.87
CA GLU A 229 13.08 2.85 -9.84
C GLU A 229 13.51 4.24 -10.36
N ILE A 230 13.31 4.52 -11.63
CA ILE A 230 13.60 5.81 -12.30
C ILE A 230 12.32 6.63 -12.42
#